data_2cb36f4fdccbc49c2e02cd99b84d0edf
#
_entry.id   2cb36f4fdccbc49c2e02cd99b84d0edf
#
_cell.length_a   1.000
_cell.length_b   1.000
_cell.length_c   1.000
_cell.angle_alpha   90.00
_cell.angle_beta   90.00
_cell.angle_gamma   90.00
#
_symmetry.space_group_name_H-M   'P 1'
#
loop_
_entity.id
_entity.type
_entity.pdbx_description
1 polymer ?
#
loop_
_entity_poly.entity_id
_entity_poly.type
_entity_poly.pdbx_seq_one_letter_code
_entity_poly.pdbx_strand_id
1 'polypeptide(L)'
;KDVGYTEIYEGKRDRLGRYYDGDDNDLGWHLLFGDKSVFGKGFLRPTIRLLSFYIFEHSKAKKIVGEPDHTVKPYAAVVAELCYETQRLIPMPEKTAMLYYCFRETFYNKFGEYYQTSQQQLAEKPAKLLSVT
;
A
#
# COMPACT_ATOMS: atom_id res chain seq x y z
N LYS A 1 3.52 18.69 -12.17
CA LYS A 1 2.68 19.00 -11.00
C LYS A 1 2.49 17.77 -10.14
N ASP A 2 2.83 17.91 -8.88
CA ASP A 2 2.72 16.81 -7.92
C ASP A 2 1.27 16.53 -7.57
N VAL A 3 0.83 15.30 -7.77
CA VAL A 3 -0.52 14.88 -7.39
C VAL A 3 -0.54 14.16 -6.04
N GLY A 4 0.63 13.76 -5.55
CA GLY A 4 0.75 13.11 -4.26
C GLY A 4 2.10 12.50 -4.05
N TYR A 5 2.30 11.96 -2.86
CA TYR A 5 3.53 11.22 -2.55
C TYR A 5 3.20 10.10 -1.56
N THR A 6 4.14 9.17 -1.44
CA THR A 6 4.01 8.08 -0.49
C THR A 6 5.19 8.07 0.46
N GLU A 7 4.94 7.63 1.68
CA GLU A 7 5.98 7.38 2.65
C GLU A 7 5.85 5.94 3.14
N ILE A 8 6.99 5.24 3.23
CA ILE A 8 7.05 3.87 3.69
C ILE A 8 7.67 3.88 5.08
N TYR A 9 7.07 3.17 6.03
CA TYR A 9 7.52 3.16 7.41
C TYR A 9 7.62 1.74 7.94
N GLU A 10 8.44 1.57 8.98
CA GLU A 10 8.57 0.29 9.68
C GLU A 10 7.43 0.15 10.67
N GLY A 11 6.52 -0.82 10.45
CA GLY A 11 5.30 -0.94 11.21
C GLY A 11 5.53 -1.09 12.71
N LYS A 12 6.45 -1.97 13.11
CA LYS A 12 6.71 -2.26 14.51
C LYS A 12 7.37 -1.09 15.24
N ARG A 13 8.20 -0.31 14.54
CA ARG A 13 8.96 0.80 15.13
C ARG A 13 8.27 2.14 15.04
N ASP A 14 7.23 2.23 14.24
CA ASP A 14 6.38 3.42 14.16
C ASP A 14 5.46 3.44 15.37
N ARG A 15 4.75 4.55 15.57
CA ARG A 15 3.76 4.63 16.65
C ARG A 15 2.70 3.55 16.58
N LEU A 16 2.40 3.03 15.39
CA LEU A 16 1.49 1.92 15.21
C LEU A 16 1.95 0.68 15.97
N GLY A 17 3.24 0.50 16.14
CA GLY A 17 3.81 -0.66 16.83
C GLY A 17 3.33 -0.86 18.26
N ARG A 18 2.79 0.19 18.88
CA ARG A 18 2.21 0.10 20.22
C ARG A 18 0.85 -0.59 20.24
N TYR A 19 0.22 -0.72 19.08
CA TYR A 19 -1.17 -1.13 18.98
C TYR A 19 -1.37 -2.50 18.36
N TYR A 20 -0.30 -3.15 17.89
CA TYR A 20 -0.42 -4.46 17.29
C TYR A 20 0.85 -5.28 17.53
N ASP A 21 0.73 -6.59 17.36
CA ASP A 21 1.86 -7.51 17.51
C ASP A 21 2.62 -7.58 16.19
N GLY A 22 3.63 -6.73 16.06
CA GLY A 22 4.36 -6.56 14.80
C GLY A 22 5.53 -7.50 14.62
N ASP A 23 5.75 -7.89 13.38
CA ASP A 23 6.97 -8.59 12.96
C ASP A 23 8.05 -7.53 12.68
N ASP A 24 9.32 -7.89 12.92
CA ASP A 24 10.44 -6.96 12.74
C ASP A 24 10.54 -6.40 11.31
N ASN A 25 10.06 -7.15 10.33
CA ASN A 25 10.15 -6.76 8.94
C ASN A 25 8.88 -6.13 8.38
N ASP A 26 7.87 -5.91 9.22
CA ASP A 26 6.63 -5.28 8.77
C ASP A 26 6.87 -3.89 8.25
N LEU A 27 6.29 -3.58 7.09
CA LEU A 27 6.31 -2.26 6.50
C LEU A 27 4.89 -1.77 6.28
N GLY A 28 4.73 -0.48 6.32
CA GLY A 28 3.47 0.16 6.02
C GLY A 28 3.71 1.32 5.07
N TRP A 29 2.62 1.94 4.61
CA TRP A 29 2.73 3.12 3.76
C TRP A 29 1.63 4.12 4.08
N HIS A 30 1.95 5.38 3.84
CA HIS A 30 0.99 6.46 3.84
C HIS A 30 0.97 7.07 2.46
N LEU A 31 -0.21 7.30 1.92
CA LEU A 31 -0.39 7.85 0.59
C LEU A 31 -1.14 9.17 0.72
N LEU A 32 -0.50 10.24 0.29
CA LEU A 32 -1.04 11.58 0.40
C LEU A 32 -1.20 12.19 -0.98
N PHE A 33 -2.40 12.65 -1.29
CA PHE A 33 -2.68 13.33 -2.55
C PHE A 33 -2.80 14.83 -2.32
N GLY A 34 -2.15 15.61 -3.19
CA GLY A 34 -2.25 17.06 -3.15
C GLY A 34 -3.60 17.58 -3.65
N ASP A 35 -4.31 16.76 -4.41
CA ASP A 35 -5.60 17.12 -4.99
C ASP A 35 -6.58 15.98 -4.80
N LYS A 36 -7.66 16.23 -4.10
CA LYS A 36 -8.69 15.22 -3.81
C LYS A 36 -9.38 14.70 -5.07
N SER A 37 -9.35 15.44 -6.16
CA SER A 37 -9.95 15.00 -7.42
C SER A 37 -9.31 13.72 -7.95
N VAL A 38 -8.10 13.40 -7.53
CA VAL A 38 -7.38 12.19 -7.93
C VAL A 38 -8.15 10.94 -7.56
N PHE A 39 -8.87 10.94 -6.44
CA PHE A 39 -9.62 9.77 -5.99
C PHE A 39 -10.69 9.32 -6.99
N GLY A 40 -11.27 10.25 -7.73
CA GLY A 40 -12.33 9.93 -8.68
C GLY A 40 -11.84 9.54 -10.07
N LYS A 41 -10.53 9.47 -10.29
CA LYS A 41 -9.94 9.24 -11.61
C LYS A 41 -9.31 7.87 -11.80
N GLY A 42 -9.55 6.95 -10.89
CA GLY A 42 -9.07 5.58 -11.02
C GLY A 42 -7.58 5.37 -10.76
N PHE A 43 -6.90 6.34 -10.19
CA PHE A 43 -5.46 6.22 -9.89
C PHE A 43 -5.17 5.38 -8.65
N LEU A 44 -6.14 5.26 -7.75
CA LEU A 44 -5.89 4.68 -6.42
C LEU A 44 -5.52 3.18 -6.51
N ARG A 45 -6.30 2.39 -7.25
CA ARG A 45 -6.05 0.95 -7.38
C ARG A 45 -4.67 0.63 -7.96
N PRO A 46 -4.32 1.16 -9.14
CA PRO A 46 -3.00 0.84 -9.70
C PRO A 46 -1.87 1.37 -8.85
N THR A 47 -2.06 2.51 -8.19
CA THR A 47 -1.03 3.08 -7.33
C THR A 47 -0.74 2.19 -6.13
N ILE A 48 -1.79 1.74 -5.43
CA ILE A 48 -1.61 0.88 -4.25
C ILE A 48 -1.06 -0.49 -4.66
N ARG A 49 -1.52 -1.04 -5.79
CA ARG A 49 -0.98 -2.32 -6.29
C ARG A 49 0.51 -2.21 -6.59
N LEU A 50 0.91 -1.16 -7.30
CA LEU A 50 2.31 -0.94 -7.64
C LEU A 50 3.15 -0.73 -6.38
N LEU A 51 2.66 0.05 -5.43
CA LEU A 51 3.33 0.30 -4.18
C LEU A 51 3.52 -0.99 -3.37
N SER A 52 2.50 -1.85 -3.37
CA SER A 52 2.58 -3.14 -2.67
C SER A 52 3.63 -4.05 -3.30
N PHE A 53 3.68 -4.13 -4.64
CA PHE A 53 4.75 -4.84 -5.33
C PHE A 53 6.12 -4.30 -4.96
N TYR A 54 6.26 -2.98 -4.98
CA TYR A 54 7.52 -2.33 -4.67
C TYR A 54 8.01 -2.72 -3.27
N ILE A 55 7.13 -2.65 -2.29
CA ILE A 55 7.47 -2.99 -0.90
C ILE A 55 7.89 -4.46 -0.81
N PHE A 56 7.11 -5.37 -1.38
CA PHE A 56 7.44 -6.79 -1.29
C PHE A 56 8.72 -7.16 -2.07
N GLU A 57 8.98 -6.50 -3.20
CA GLU A 57 10.16 -6.79 -4.01
C GLU A 57 11.45 -6.24 -3.40
N HIS A 58 11.35 -5.18 -2.61
CA HIS A 58 12.52 -4.51 -2.06
C HIS A 58 12.69 -4.72 -0.55
N SER A 59 11.99 -5.69 0.03
CA SER A 59 12.07 -5.94 1.46
C SER A 59 11.86 -7.42 1.78
N LYS A 60 12.02 -7.75 3.04
CA LYS A 60 11.74 -9.09 3.57
C LYS A 60 10.40 -9.16 4.29
N ALA A 61 9.56 -8.14 4.12
CA ALA A 61 8.27 -8.07 4.80
C ALA A 61 7.39 -9.26 4.41
N LYS A 62 6.82 -9.93 5.41
CA LYS A 62 5.84 -10.99 5.19
C LYS A 62 4.46 -10.41 5.03
N LYS A 63 4.25 -9.21 5.54
CA LYS A 63 2.99 -8.49 5.37
C LYS A 63 3.24 -6.99 5.35
N ILE A 64 2.34 -6.30 4.70
CA ILE A 64 2.25 -4.84 4.73
C ILE A 64 1.14 -4.49 5.70
N VAL A 65 1.36 -3.50 6.56
CA VAL A 65 0.37 -3.04 7.52
C VAL A 65 -0.16 -1.68 7.09
N GLY A 66 -1.40 -1.38 7.48
CA GLY A 66 -2.00 -0.07 7.21
C GLY A 66 -2.89 0.33 8.36
N GLU A 67 -3.00 1.64 8.58
CA GLU A 67 -3.82 2.16 9.67
C GLU A 67 -4.53 3.46 9.24
N PRO A 68 -5.26 3.43 8.11
CA PRO A 68 -6.00 4.62 7.71
C PRO A 68 -7.14 4.90 8.68
N ASP A 69 -7.54 6.17 8.74
CA ASP A 69 -8.74 6.55 9.48
C ASP A 69 -9.92 5.72 8.93
N HIS A 70 -10.66 5.09 9.84
CA HIS A 70 -11.75 4.18 9.47
C HIS A 70 -12.86 4.86 8.67
N THR A 71 -12.94 6.19 8.70
CA THR A 71 -13.96 6.95 7.98
C THR A 71 -13.59 7.22 6.53
N VAL A 72 -12.36 6.90 6.10
CA VAL A 72 -11.92 7.15 4.72
C VAL A 72 -12.48 6.07 3.80
N LYS A 73 -13.65 6.33 3.24
CA LYS A 73 -14.41 5.37 2.42
C LYS A 73 -13.69 4.87 1.16
N PRO A 74 -13.02 5.74 0.40
CA PRO A 74 -12.35 5.26 -0.83
C PRO A 74 -11.35 4.14 -0.58
N TYR A 75 -10.62 4.18 0.53
CA TYR A 75 -9.65 3.13 0.82
C TYR A 75 -10.30 1.79 1.11
N ALA A 76 -11.41 1.77 1.84
CA ALA A 76 -12.03 0.52 2.28
C ALA A 76 -12.35 -0.41 1.11
N ALA A 77 -12.93 0.14 0.03
CA ALA A 77 -13.29 -0.66 -1.14
C ALA A 77 -12.06 -1.09 -1.94
N VAL A 78 -11.12 -0.18 -2.14
CA VAL A 78 -9.95 -0.44 -2.99
C VAL A 78 -9.00 -1.43 -2.35
N VAL A 79 -8.69 -1.26 -1.07
CA VAL A 79 -7.69 -2.12 -0.42
C VAL A 79 -8.18 -3.55 -0.24
N ALA A 80 -9.50 -3.75 -0.09
CA ALA A 80 -10.05 -5.11 -0.02
C ALA A 80 -9.77 -5.89 -1.29
N GLU A 81 -9.91 -5.25 -2.46
CA GLU A 81 -9.60 -5.87 -3.75
C GLU A 81 -8.13 -6.19 -3.91
N LEU A 82 -7.27 -5.49 -3.20
CA LEU A 82 -5.81 -5.61 -3.28
C LEU A 82 -5.22 -6.48 -2.16
N CYS A 83 -6.06 -7.34 -1.56
CA CYS A 83 -5.65 -8.31 -0.55
C CYS A 83 -5.30 -7.69 0.82
N TYR A 84 -5.77 -6.48 1.08
CA TYR A 84 -5.63 -5.90 2.40
C TYR A 84 -6.83 -6.31 3.25
N GLU A 85 -6.54 -7.08 4.31
CA GLU A 85 -7.57 -7.69 5.16
C GLU A 85 -7.77 -6.86 6.41
N THR A 86 -9.02 -6.54 6.73
CA THR A 86 -9.35 -5.81 7.95
C THR A 86 -9.05 -6.66 9.17
N GLN A 87 -8.41 -6.05 10.16
CA GLN A 87 -8.10 -6.71 11.42
C GLN A 87 -9.00 -6.20 12.54
N ARG A 88 -8.86 -4.96 12.93
CA ARG A 88 -9.65 -4.37 14.02
C ARG A 88 -9.51 -2.85 14.02
N LEU A 89 -10.41 -2.19 14.72
CA LEU A 89 -10.32 -0.75 14.96
C LEU A 89 -9.32 -0.48 16.09
N ILE A 90 -8.52 0.56 15.90
CA ILE A 90 -7.53 0.99 16.88
C ILE A 90 -7.80 2.44 17.25
N PRO A 91 -8.17 2.72 18.51
CA PRO A 91 -8.31 4.09 18.97
C PRO A 91 -6.93 4.70 19.19
N MET A 92 -6.56 5.64 18.36
CA MET A 92 -5.31 6.40 18.45
C MET A 92 -5.64 7.84 18.85
N PRO A 93 -4.65 8.59 19.38
CA PRO A 93 -4.94 9.96 19.84
C PRO A 93 -5.54 10.87 18.75
N GLU A 94 -5.11 10.74 17.51
CA GLU A 94 -5.53 11.63 16.42
C GLU A 94 -6.64 11.06 15.55
N LYS A 95 -6.96 9.77 15.69
CA LYS A 95 -7.98 9.12 14.85
C LYS A 95 -8.33 7.75 15.41
N THR A 96 -9.44 7.20 14.93
CA THR A 96 -9.71 5.77 15.09
C THR A 96 -9.36 5.10 13.76
N ALA A 97 -8.33 4.29 13.78
CA ALA A 97 -7.80 3.66 12.58
C ALA A 97 -8.37 2.27 12.39
N MET A 98 -8.50 1.85 11.12
CA MET A 98 -8.73 0.45 10.80
C MET A 98 -7.38 -0.18 10.50
N LEU A 99 -7.02 -1.22 11.24
CA LEU A 99 -5.79 -1.95 11.01
C LEU A 99 -6.00 -2.93 9.86
N TYR A 100 -5.11 -2.89 8.86
CA TYR A 100 -5.13 -3.80 7.71
C TYR A 100 -3.82 -4.57 7.65
N TYR A 101 -3.91 -5.83 7.21
CA TYR A 101 -2.75 -6.64 6.84
C TYR A 101 -2.88 -7.06 5.38
N CYS A 102 -1.80 -6.96 4.63
CA CYS A 102 -1.69 -7.51 3.29
C CYS A 102 -0.53 -8.51 3.30
N PHE A 103 -0.85 -9.79 3.27
CA PHE A 103 0.18 -10.83 3.35
C PHE A 103 0.83 -11.04 1.98
N ARG A 104 2.15 -11.18 1.99
CA ARG A 104 2.96 -11.39 0.78
C ARG A 104 2.42 -12.54 -0.07
N GLU A 105 2.21 -13.68 0.56
CA GLU A 105 1.77 -14.88 -0.16
C GLU A 105 0.41 -14.67 -0.84
N THR A 106 -0.54 -14.11 -0.10
CA THR A 106 -1.89 -13.83 -0.63
C THR A 106 -1.81 -12.86 -1.80
N PHE A 107 -1.00 -11.82 -1.65
CA PHE A 107 -0.86 -10.80 -2.69
C PHE A 107 -0.28 -11.39 -3.98
N TYR A 108 0.80 -12.15 -3.88
CA TYR A 108 1.43 -12.76 -5.06
C TYR A 108 0.57 -13.85 -5.69
N ASN A 109 -0.20 -14.58 -4.90
CA ASN A 109 -1.14 -15.56 -5.47
C ASN A 109 -2.17 -14.90 -6.37
N LYS A 110 -2.59 -13.68 -6.01
CA LYS A 110 -3.58 -12.96 -6.81
C LYS A 110 -2.95 -12.14 -7.94
N PHE A 111 -1.83 -11.48 -7.68
CA PHE A 111 -1.27 -10.48 -8.59
C PHE A 111 0.10 -10.82 -9.18
N GLY A 112 0.63 -12.01 -8.91
CA GLY A 112 1.96 -12.37 -9.39
C GLY A 112 2.13 -12.27 -10.90
N GLU A 113 1.08 -12.61 -11.66
CA GLU A 113 1.12 -12.51 -13.11
C GLU A 113 1.23 -11.07 -13.59
N TYR A 114 0.54 -10.14 -12.91
CA TYR A 114 0.64 -8.72 -13.21
C TYR A 114 2.06 -8.21 -13.01
N TYR A 115 2.71 -8.66 -11.95
CA TYR A 115 4.08 -8.27 -11.67
C TYR A 115 5.02 -8.74 -12.77
N GLN A 116 4.91 -9.99 -13.20
CA GLN A 116 5.73 -10.55 -14.25
C GLN A 116 5.55 -9.78 -15.57
N THR A 117 4.31 -9.46 -15.92
CA THR A 117 4.01 -8.68 -17.11
C THR A 117 4.63 -7.30 -17.03
N SER A 118 4.55 -6.65 -15.87
CA SER A 118 5.13 -5.33 -15.65
C SER A 118 6.65 -5.37 -15.78
N GLN A 119 7.30 -6.42 -15.27
CA GLN A 119 8.73 -6.58 -15.40
C GLN A 119 9.15 -6.75 -16.86
N GLN A 120 8.39 -7.50 -17.64
CA GLN A 120 8.64 -7.64 -19.07
C GLN A 120 8.53 -6.30 -19.79
N GLN A 121 7.51 -5.53 -19.48
CA GLN A 121 7.32 -4.21 -20.07
C GLN A 121 8.46 -3.26 -19.73
N LEU A 122 8.95 -3.31 -18.50
CA LEU A 122 10.10 -2.52 -18.07
C LEU A 122 11.36 -2.89 -18.86
N ALA A 123 11.58 -4.18 -19.08
CA ALA A 123 12.73 -4.66 -19.84
C ALA A 123 12.67 -4.25 -21.29
N GLU A 124 11.47 -4.18 -21.87
CA GLU A 124 11.29 -3.82 -23.29
C GLU A 124 11.32 -2.32 -23.50
N LYS A 125 10.83 -1.50 -22.55
CA LYS A 125 10.67 -0.05 -22.74
C LYS A 125 11.09 0.75 -21.51
N PRO A 126 12.31 0.56 -20.99
CA PRO A 126 12.71 1.24 -19.75
C PRO A 126 12.73 2.76 -19.85
N ALA A 127 13.19 3.31 -20.97
CA ALA A 127 13.28 4.77 -21.15
C ALA A 127 11.91 5.42 -21.17
N LYS A 128 10.93 4.77 -21.78
CA LYS A 128 9.57 5.28 -21.86
C LYS A 128 8.90 5.30 -20.47
N LEU A 129 9.16 4.29 -19.65
CA LEU A 129 8.62 4.25 -18.30
C LEU A 129 9.23 5.30 -17.40
N LEU A 130 10.53 5.55 -17.56
CA LEU A 130 11.20 6.60 -16.80
C LEU A 130 10.66 7.98 -17.14
N SER A 131 10.24 8.20 -18.38
CA SER A 131 9.72 9.50 -18.80
C SER A 131 8.32 9.79 -18.24
N VAL A 132 7.60 8.78 -17.79
CA VAL A 132 6.26 8.94 -17.22
C VAL A 132 6.30 9.38 -15.76
N THR A 133 7.38 9.06 -15.07
CA THR A 133 7.54 9.44 -13.68
C THR A 133 7.98 10.89 -13.54
#